data_b92665ed15d2e3b8aa9fdb639cecf17e
#
_entry.id   b92665ed15d2e3b8aa9fdb639cecf17e
#
_cell.length_a   1.000
_cell.length_b   1.000
_cell.length_c   1.000
_cell.angle_alpha   90.00
_cell.angle_beta   90.00
_cell.angle_gamma   90.00
#
_symmetry.space_group_name_H-M   'P 1'
#
loop_
_entity.id
_entity.type
_entity.pdbx_description
1 polymer ?
#
loop_
_entity_poly.entity_id
_entity_poly.type
_entity_poly.pdbx_seq_one_letter_code
_entity_poly.pdbx_strand_id
1 'polypeptide(L)'
;MQTRVTPWKVIKERDFGFFWVSLLFSAIGTQISAVAIAWQVYQITDSPLQLGLTGLFRALPVMILSLPGGVLADRMDRRKLLMITQSLAAILSLTLGALTSTGKIQVWQIYAVTFLSGAVGIFDAPARTAMIPALVSADQLASAYALNITWRQIATLAGPFVGGVVLSAWGISQAYYLDAASFAAVIICLACMRRQVKPIVAKKESPLESVSAGFVFIRESSVILALMGMDACVQFFGAYRSMMPVFARDILASGPSALGLLLGVPALGALAGSGVILAAGNPRRKGRLIISVTLLYTLGLICFALSRSLMLSLAIVFCLGLVDAVGETLRDTLVQLSTPDAMRGRVKSFDQVFMSAGTYLGHAQMGAAAALFGVPGALVMGGCIGSVAVLAIAKFSRSLRALSK
;
A
#
# COMPACT_ATOMS: atom_id res chain seq x y z
N MET A 1 36.29 6.62 10.88
CA MET A 1 35.65 7.15 9.67
C MET A 1 35.00 5.95 8.95
N GLN A 2 33.68 5.77 9.08
CA GLN A 2 32.97 4.80 8.24
C GLN A 2 32.90 5.36 6.82
N THR A 3 33.59 4.72 5.89
CA THR A 3 33.48 5.05 4.47
C THR A 3 32.02 4.91 4.06
N ARG A 4 31.36 6.04 3.71
CA ARG A 4 29.98 6.04 3.19
C ARG A 4 29.95 5.20 1.92
N VAL A 5 29.44 3.98 2.02
CA VAL A 5 29.23 3.13 0.85
C VAL A 5 28.08 3.75 0.05
N THR A 6 28.37 4.16 -1.18
CA THR A 6 27.35 4.75 -2.05
C THR A 6 26.35 3.66 -2.51
N PRO A 7 25.04 3.97 -2.61
CA PRO A 7 24.03 3.03 -3.08
C PRO A 7 24.37 2.33 -4.39
N TRP A 8 25.05 3.02 -5.31
CA TRP A 8 25.51 2.50 -6.59
C TRP A 8 26.52 1.36 -6.47
N LYS A 9 27.34 1.31 -5.42
CA LYS A 9 28.25 0.18 -5.16
C LYS A 9 27.48 -1.08 -4.79
N VAL A 10 26.38 -0.93 -4.06
CA VAL A 10 25.52 -2.05 -3.62
C VAL A 10 24.80 -2.69 -4.82
N ILE A 11 24.27 -1.88 -5.74
CA ILE A 11 23.63 -2.39 -6.97
C ILE A 11 24.61 -3.16 -7.86
N LYS A 12 25.91 -2.82 -7.82
CA LYS A 12 26.95 -3.53 -8.57
C LYS A 12 27.30 -4.91 -8.00
N GLU A 13 26.93 -5.20 -6.75
CA GLU A 13 26.98 -6.56 -6.22
C GLU A 13 26.02 -7.44 -7.00
N ARG A 14 26.57 -8.42 -7.72
CA ARG A 14 25.85 -9.20 -8.74
C ARG A 14 24.51 -9.74 -8.23
N ASP A 15 24.52 -10.49 -7.11
CA ASP A 15 23.33 -11.16 -6.61
C ASP A 15 22.31 -10.14 -6.07
N PHE A 16 22.76 -9.07 -5.42
CA PHE A 16 21.88 -7.99 -4.95
C PHE A 16 21.29 -7.18 -6.11
N GLY A 17 22.10 -6.82 -7.10
CA GLY A 17 21.66 -6.06 -8.27
C GLY A 17 20.58 -6.80 -9.06
N PHE A 18 20.79 -8.10 -9.35
CA PHE A 18 19.79 -8.94 -9.99
C PHE A 18 18.50 -9.04 -9.17
N PHE A 19 18.62 -9.22 -7.85
CA PHE A 19 17.48 -9.28 -6.95
C PHE A 19 16.70 -7.95 -6.94
N TRP A 20 17.41 -6.83 -6.81
CA TRP A 20 16.79 -5.50 -6.78
C TRP A 20 16.03 -5.18 -8.08
N VAL A 21 16.65 -5.43 -9.22
CA VAL A 21 16.03 -5.18 -10.53
C VAL A 21 14.80 -6.08 -10.72
N SER A 22 14.90 -7.36 -10.40
CA SER A 22 13.78 -8.29 -10.53
C SER A 22 12.60 -7.92 -9.62
N LEU A 23 12.87 -7.44 -8.40
CA LEU A 23 11.83 -6.93 -7.49
C LEU A 23 11.14 -5.67 -8.02
N LEU A 24 11.90 -4.77 -8.67
CA LEU A 24 11.30 -3.57 -9.29
C LEU A 24 10.32 -3.97 -10.40
N PHE A 25 10.73 -4.86 -11.31
CA PHE A 25 9.85 -5.34 -12.37
C PHE A 25 8.63 -6.08 -11.84
N SER A 26 8.81 -6.96 -10.85
CA SER A 26 7.71 -7.68 -10.19
C SER A 26 6.72 -6.73 -9.51
N ALA A 27 7.22 -5.68 -8.86
CA ALA A 27 6.35 -4.72 -8.21
C ALA A 27 5.56 -3.88 -9.23
N ILE A 28 6.18 -3.48 -10.34
CA ILE A 28 5.48 -2.80 -11.43
C ILE A 28 4.40 -3.73 -12.03
N GLY A 29 4.74 -5.00 -12.31
CA GLY A 29 3.77 -6.01 -12.78
C GLY A 29 2.57 -6.14 -11.86
N THR A 30 2.80 -6.28 -10.56
CA THR A 30 1.72 -6.36 -9.56
C THR A 30 0.84 -5.11 -9.54
N GLN A 31 1.40 -3.91 -9.74
CA GLN A 31 0.60 -2.69 -9.84
C GLN A 31 -0.22 -2.65 -11.14
N ILE A 32 0.34 -3.11 -12.27
CA ILE A 32 -0.37 -3.28 -13.53
C ILE A 32 -1.57 -4.22 -13.34
N SER A 33 -1.35 -5.38 -12.71
CA SER A 33 -2.39 -6.37 -12.42
C SER A 33 -3.46 -5.80 -11.49
N ALA A 34 -3.09 -5.01 -10.49
CA ALA A 34 -4.04 -4.36 -9.58
C ALA A 34 -4.97 -3.38 -10.32
N VAL A 35 -4.43 -2.58 -11.25
CA VAL A 35 -5.23 -1.70 -12.13
C VAL A 35 -6.16 -2.52 -13.02
N ALA A 36 -5.66 -3.62 -13.58
CA ALA A 36 -6.43 -4.54 -14.43
C ALA A 36 -7.59 -5.18 -13.67
N ILE A 37 -7.34 -5.71 -12.46
CA ILE A 37 -8.37 -6.29 -11.59
C ILE A 37 -9.49 -5.28 -11.30
N ALA A 38 -9.12 -4.07 -10.86
CA ALA A 38 -10.09 -3.05 -10.51
C ALA A 38 -10.94 -2.63 -11.74
N TRP A 39 -10.30 -2.46 -12.90
CA TRP A 39 -10.99 -2.15 -14.14
C TRP A 39 -11.92 -3.29 -14.58
N GLN A 40 -11.42 -4.53 -14.60
CA GLN A 40 -12.16 -5.70 -15.09
C GLN A 40 -13.36 -6.04 -14.23
N VAL A 41 -13.23 -6.00 -12.89
CA VAL A 41 -14.36 -6.22 -11.99
C VAL A 41 -15.46 -5.21 -12.28
N TYR A 42 -15.11 -3.94 -12.42
CA TYR A 42 -16.10 -2.92 -12.73
C TYR A 42 -16.69 -3.07 -14.14
N GLN A 43 -15.87 -3.44 -15.12
CA GLN A 43 -16.34 -3.68 -16.50
C GLN A 43 -17.33 -4.86 -16.62
N ILE A 44 -17.14 -5.91 -15.80
CA ILE A 44 -18.03 -7.11 -15.85
C ILE A 44 -19.33 -6.84 -15.08
N THR A 45 -19.27 -6.08 -13.99
CA THR A 45 -20.38 -6.04 -13.01
C THR A 45 -21.17 -4.74 -13.02
N ASP A 46 -20.63 -3.66 -13.55
CA ASP A 46 -21.15 -2.30 -13.43
C ASP A 46 -21.52 -1.89 -11.98
N SER A 47 -20.91 -2.56 -10.98
CA SER A 47 -21.29 -2.47 -9.58
C SER A 47 -20.14 -1.92 -8.70
N PRO A 48 -20.31 -0.74 -8.10
CA PRO A 48 -19.36 -0.22 -7.10
C PRO A 48 -19.20 -1.14 -5.88
N LEU A 49 -20.27 -1.85 -5.49
CA LEU A 49 -20.22 -2.82 -4.40
C LEU A 49 -19.27 -3.97 -4.73
N GLN A 50 -19.39 -4.55 -5.91
CA GLN A 50 -18.54 -5.64 -6.38
C GLN A 50 -17.07 -5.17 -6.46
N LEU A 51 -16.84 -3.94 -6.89
CA LEU A 51 -15.51 -3.34 -6.90
C LEU A 51 -14.95 -3.20 -5.48
N GLY A 52 -15.75 -2.74 -4.51
CA GLY A 52 -15.35 -2.63 -3.11
C GLY A 52 -15.04 -3.98 -2.46
N LEU A 53 -15.75 -5.06 -2.84
CA LEU A 53 -15.52 -6.41 -2.34
C LEU A 53 -14.12 -6.96 -2.69
N THR A 54 -13.46 -6.47 -3.75
CA THR A 54 -12.07 -6.84 -4.05
C THR A 54 -11.15 -6.52 -2.86
N GLY A 55 -11.39 -5.41 -2.17
CA GLY A 55 -10.68 -5.05 -0.94
C GLY A 55 -10.90 -6.06 0.17
N LEU A 56 -12.15 -6.50 0.38
CA LEU A 56 -12.48 -7.50 1.41
C LEU A 56 -11.77 -8.83 1.14
N PHE A 57 -11.84 -9.34 -0.10
CA PHE A 57 -11.15 -10.58 -0.47
C PHE A 57 -9.63 -10.49 -0.35
N ARG A 58 -9.06 -9.30 -0.45
CA ARG A 58 -7.64 -9.07 -0.18
C ARG A 58 -7.33 -8.96 1.32
N ALA A 59 -8.26 -8.42 2.12
CA ALA A 59 -8.13 -8.28 3.56
C ALA A 59 -8.17 -9.61 4.29
N LEU A 60 -9.11 -10.48 3.91
CA LEU A 60 -9.40 -11.74 4.60
C LEU A 60 -8.15 -12.60 4.85
N PRO A 61 -7.32 -12.94 3.83
CA PRO A 61 -6.13 -13.73 4.08
C PRO A 61 -5.13 -13.01 4.99
N VAL A 62 -4.99 -11.68 4.86
CA VAL A 62 -4.10 -10.89 5.74
C VAL A 62 -4.56 -10.98 7.19
N MET A 63 -5.85 -10.84 7.46
CA MET A 63 -6.40 -10.92 8.82
C MET A 63 -6.29 -12.33 9.43
N ILE A 64 -6.48 -13.38 8.62
CA ILE A 64 -6.47 -14.77 9.10
C ILE A 64 -5.06 -15.34 9.20
N LEU A 65 -4.20 -15.07 8.22
CA LEU A 65 -2.92 -15.76 8.06
C LEU A 65 -1.70 -14.94 8.47
N SER A 66 -1.82 -13.64 8.79
CA SER A 66 -0.66 -12.79 9.12
C SER A 66 0.13 -13.31 10.32
N LEU A 67 -0.56 -13.81 11.35
CA LEU A 67 0.09 -14.32 12.56
C LEU A 67 0.73 -15.72 12.33
N PRO A 68 0.01 -16.75 11.84
CA PRO A 68 0.63 -18.06 11.60
C PRO A 68 1.61 -18.02 10.43
N GLY A 69 1.41 -17.16 9.43
CA GLY A 69 2.27 -17.05 8.26
C GLY A 69 3.68 -16.58 8.58
N GLY A 70 3.84 -15.61 9.49
CA GLY A 70 5.14 -15.14 9.94
C GLY A 70 5.96 -16.25 10.59
N VAL A 71 5.36 -17.03 11.49
CA VAL A 71 6.04 -18.17 12.18
C VAL A 71 6.49 -19.24 11.19
N LEU A 72 5.67 -19.52 10.17
CA LEU A 72 6.02 -20.51 9.16
C LEU A 72 7.15 -20.01 8.24
N ALA A 73 7.08 -18.74 7.84
CA ALA A 73 8.10 -18.12 6.99
C ALA A 73 9.49 -18.13 7.65
N ASP A 74 9.57 -17.95 8.97
CA ASP A 74 10.83 -17.95 9.71
C ASP A 74 11.52 -19.32 9.75
N ARG A 75 10.77 -20.42 9.58
CA ARG A 75 11.29 -21.79 9.61
C ARG A 75 11.77 -22.30 8.25
N MET A 76 11.39 -21.64 7.17
CA MET A 76 11.70 -22.07 5.81
C MET A 76 12.97 -21.40 5.28
N ASP A 77 13.67 -22.07 4.37
CA ASP A 77 14.69 -21.44 3.54
C ASP A 77 14.07 -20.31 2.71
N ARG A 78 14.58 -19.10 2.90
CA ARG A 78 14.01 -17.86 2.34
C ARG A 78 13.98 -17.86 0.82
N ARG A 79 15.04 -18.40 0.19
CA ARG A 79 15.12 -18.52 -1.27
C ARG A 79 14.08 -19.51 -1.80
N LYS A 80 13.94 -20.67 -1.16
CA LYS A 80 12.90 -21.66 -1.52
C LYS A 80 11.51 -21.10 -1.31
N LEU A 81 11.27 -20.41 -0.18
CA LEU A 81 9.99 -19.78 0.09
C LEU A 81 9.64 -18.74 -0.99
N LEU A 82 10.58 -17.87 -1.36
CA LEU A 82 10.39 -16.92 -2.45
C LEU A 82 10.14 -17.60 -3.80
N MET A 83 10.85 -18.65 -4.13
CA MET A 83 10.60 -19.41 -5.37
C MET A 83 9.17 -19.97 -5.40
N ILE A 84 8.69 -20.52 -4.30
CA ILE A 84 7.33 -21.05 -4.18
C ILE A 84 6.31 -19.92 -4.30
N THR A 85 6.44 -18.85 -3.54
CA THR A 85 5.49 -17.71 -3.56
C THR A 85 5.43 -17.03 -4.92
N GLN A 86 6.58 -16.83 -5.56
CA GLN A 86 6.65 -16.23 -6.90
C GLN A 86 6.07 -17.17 -7.98
N SER A 87 6.28 -18.49 -7.87
CA SER A 87 5.67 -19.45 -8.79
C SER A 87 4.15 -19.49 -8.65
N LEU A 88 3.64 -19.49 -7.41
CA LEU A 88 2.21 -19.41 -7.17
C LEU A 88 1.62 -18.10 -7.70
N ALA A 89 2.27 -16.96 -7.46
CA ALA A 89 1.82 -15.68 -7.98
C ALA A 89 1.81 -15.66 -9.53
N ALA A 90 2.84 -16.21 -10.18
CA ALA A 90 2.88 -16.34 -11.63
C ALA A 90 1.72 -17.19 -12.17
N ILE A 91 1.43 -18.34 -11.55
CA ILE A 91 0.32 -19.22 -11.94
C ILE A 91 -1.02 -18.49 -11.77
N LEU A 92 -1.22 -17.76 -10.68
CA LEU A 92 -2.46 -17.00 -10.43
C LEU A 92 -2.65 -15.91 -11.50
N SER A 93 -1.60 -15.15 -11.84
CA SER A 93 -1.66 -14.13 -12.89
C SER A 93 -1.87 -14.74 -14.28
N LEU A 94 -1.20 -15.88 -14.60
CA LEU A 94 -1.44 -16.62 -15.84
C LEU A 94 -2.88 -17.13 -15.93
N THR A 95 -3.45 -17.60 -14.83
CA THR A 95 -4.85 -18.06 -14.78
C THR A 95 -5.81 -16.92 -15.12
N LEU A 96 -5.65 -15.74 -14.53
CA LEU A 96 -6.45 -14.55 -14.89
C LEU A 96 -6.27 -14.16 -16.36
N GLY A 97 -5.03 -14.17 -16.84
CA GLY A 97 -4.73 -13.86 -18.25
C GLY A 97 -5.41 -14.83 -19.21
N ALA A 98 -5.32 -16.13 -18.95
CA ALA A 98 -5.93 -17.17 -19.78
C ALA A 98 -7.48 -17.13 -19.73
N LEU A 99 -8.06 -16.96 -18.56
CA LEU A 99 -9.52 -16.84 -18.42
C LEU A 99 -10.05 -15.58 -19.12
N THR A 100 -9.31 -14.48 -19.03
CA THR A 100 -9.67 -13.20 -19.68
C THR A 100 -9.55 -13.30 -21.19
N SER A 101 -8.46 -13.87 -21.71
CA SER A 101 -8.22 -13.99 -23.17
C SER A 101 -9.21 -14.96 -23.83
N THR A 102 -9.69 -15.99 -23.10
CA THR A 102 -10.71 -16.93 -23.58
C THR A 102 -12.15 -16.45 -23.39
N GLY A 103 -12.36 -15.27 -22.77
CA GLY A 103 -13.69 -14.73 -22.47
C GLY A 103 -14.47 -15.49 -21.41
N LYS A 104 -13.82 -16.42 -20.67
CA LYS A 104 -14.46 -17.26 -19.65
C LYS A 104 -14.34 -16.70 -18.22
N ILE A 105 -13.79 -15.50 -18.07
CA ILE A 105 -13.57 -14.87 -16.77
C ILE A 105 -14.90 -14.51 -16.10
N GLN A 106 -15.01 -14.86 -14.83
CA GLN A 106 -16.13 -14.51 -13.96
C GLN A 106 -15.61 -13.80 -12.69
N VAL A 107 -16.44 -12.97 -12.07
CA VAL A 107 -16.02 -12.13 -10.94
C VAL A 107 -15.54 -12.95 -9.74
N TRP A 108 -16.21 -14.08 -9.44
CA TRP A 108 -15.79 -14.94 -8.33
C TRP A 108 -14.39 -15.53 -8.52
N GLN A 109 -13.96 -15.77 -9.77
CA GLN A 109 -12.60 -16.22 -10.08
C GLN A 109 -11.58 -15.13 -9.77
N ILE A 110 -11.91 -13.86 -10.07
CA ILE A 110 -11.07 -12.71 -9.72
C ILE A 110 -10.95 -12.59 -8.19
N TYR A 111 -12.05 -12.78 -7.46
CA TYR A 111 -12.03 -12.77 -6.00
C TYR A 111 -11.19 -13.92 -5.42
N ALA A 112 -11.34 -15.14 -5.96
CA ALA A 112 -10.56 -16.29 -5.54
C ALA A 112 -9.06 -16.04 -5.75
N VAL A 113 -8.66 -15.53 -6.92
CA VAL A 113 -7.27 -15.19 -7.21
C VAL A 113 -6.78 -14.03 -6.32
N THR A 114 -7.60 -13.01 -6.07
CA THR A 114 -7.25 -11.90 -5.19
C THR A 114 -7.01 -12.38 -3.75
N PHE A 115 -7.86 -13.29 -3.25
CA PHE A 115 -7.70 -13.93 -1.94
C PHE A 115 -6.39 -14.73 -1.87
N LEU A 116 -6.16 -15.61 -2.84
CA LEU A 116 -4.94 -16.45 -2.90
C LEU A 116 -3.68 -15.60 -3.05
N SER A 117 -3.71 -14.56 -3.87
CA SER A 117 -2.58 -13.61 -4.00
C SER A 117 -2.30 -12.86 -2.71
N GLY A 118 -3.34 -12.49 -1.96
CA GLY A 118 -3.21 -11.92 -0.62
C GLY A 118 -2.53 -12.90 0.35
N ALA A 119 -2.94 -14.18 0.34
CA ALA A 119 -2.31 -15.24 1.14
C ALA A 119 -0.83 -15.44 0.78
N VAL A 120 -0.50 -15.50 -0.51
CA VAL A 120 0.89 -15.62 -0.99
C VAL A 120 1.73 -14.42 -0.53
N GLY A 121 1.18 -13.21 -0.57
CA GLY A 121 1.88 -11.98 -0.17
C GLY A 121 2.33 -11.96 1.29
N ILE A 122 1.60 -12.65 2.20
CA ILE A 122 1.95 -12.73 3.63
C ILE A 122 3.28 -13.45 3.84
N PHE A 123 3.56 -14.48 3.04
CA PHE A 123 4.81 -15.24 3.10
C PHE A 123 5.93 -14.56 2.30
N ASP A 124 5.58 -13.91 1.21
CA ASP A 124 6.52 -13.27 0.30
C ASP A 124 7.22 -12.05 0.91
N ALA A 125 6.49 -11.14 1.55
CA ALA A 125 7.01 -9.88 2.05
C ALA A 125 8.13 -10.05 3.12
N PRO A 126 7.96 -10.87 4.18
CA PRO A 126 9.04 -11.11 5.14
C PRO A 126 10.24 -11.83 4.52
N ALA A 127 10.00 -12.79 3.61
CA ALA A 127 11.07 -13.51 2.93
C ALA A 127 11.93 -12.56 2.08
N ARG A 128 11.33 -11.63 1.33
CA ARG A 128 12.06 -10.60 0.55
C ARG A 128 12.93 -9.72 1.44
N THR A 129 12.38 -9.23 2.55
CA THR A 129 13.11 -8.34 3.46
C THR A 129 14.27 -9.07 4.12
N ALA A 130 14.07 -10.34 4.46
CA ALA A 130 15.08 -11.18 5.09
C ALA A 130 16.21 -11.65 4.13
N MET A 131 16.01 -11.55 2.80
CA MET A 131 17.08 -11.80 1.82
C MET A 131 18.13 -10.69 1.80
N ILE A 132 17.77 -9.45 2.09
CA ILE A 132 18.67 -8.28 1.96
C ILE A 132 19.97 -8.47 2.75
N PRO A 133 19.95 -8.80 4.06
CA PRO A 133 21.19 -8.96 4.85
C PRO A 133 22.07 -10.12 4.38
N ALA A 134 21.49 -11.09 3.67
CA ALA A 134 22.25 -12.23 3.16
C ALA A 134 22.99 -11.93 1.84
N LEU A 135 22.59 -10.88 1.14
CA LEU A 135 23.11 -10.52 -0.18
C LEU A 135 24.21 -9.45 -0.14
N VAL A 136 24.28 -8.67 0.96
CA VAL A 136 25.22 -7.56 1.11
C VAL A 136 26.05 -7.70 2.37
N SER A 137 27.15 -6.95 2.47
CA SER A 137 27.98 -6.87 3.69
C SER A 137 27.34 -5.94 4.73
N ALA A 138 27.77 -6.04 6.00
CA ALA A 138 27.18 -5.27 7.09
C ALA A 138 27.29 -3.75 6.91
N ASP A 139 28.38 -3.27 6.32
CA ASP A 139 28.61 -1.85 5.98
C ASP A 139 27.72 -1.33 4.85
N GLN A 140 27.16 -2.23 4.03
CA GLN A 140 26.27 -1.92 2.91
C GLN A 140 24.78 -1.98 3.29
N LEU A 141 24.41 -2.51 4.45
CA LEU A 141 23.02 -2.77 4.83
C LEU A 141 22.12 -1.51 4.77
N ALA A 142 22.61 -0.38 5.28
CA ALA A 142 21.84 0.86 5.26
C ALA A 142 21.50 1.30 3.82
N SER A 143 22.46 1.21 2.90
CA SER A 143 22.25 1.51 1.48
C SER A 143 21.33 0.51 0.79
N ALA A 144 21.42 -0.79 1.14
CA ALA A 144 20.55 -1.83 0.60
C ALA A 144 19.09 -1.65 1.04
N TYR A 145 18.85 -1.28 2.31
CA TYR A 145 17.50 -0.96 2.78
C TYR A 145 16.94 0.32 2.15
N ALA A 146 17.77 1.36 1.95
CA ALA A 146 17.36 2.56 1.23
C ALA A 146 16.93 2.23 -0.22
N LEU A 147 17.71 1.39 -0.93
CA LEU A 147 17.36 0.90 -2.25
C LEU A 147 16.07 0.06 -2.25
N ASN A 148 15.83 -0.73 -1.20
CA ASN A 148 14.59 -1.49 -1.04
C ASN A 148 13.35 -0.58 -0.89
N ILE A 149 13.49 0.57 -0.25
CA ILE A 149 12.41 1.57 -0.21
C ILE A 149 12.24 2.21 -1.60
N THR A 150 13.34 2.52 -2.28
CA THR A 150 13.33 3.22 -3.57
C THR A 150 12.57 2.45 -4.65
N TRP A 151 12.81 1.14 -4.84
CA TRP A 151 12.09 0.39 -5.87
C TRP A 151 10.58 0.31 -5.60
N ARG A 152 10.18 0.25 -4.33
CA ARG A 152 8.76 0.27 -3.94
C ARG A 152 8.10 1.59 -4.33
N GLN A 153 8.78 2.72 -4.09
CA GLN A 153 8.27 4.04 -4.47
C GLN A 153 8.18 4.19 -5.99
N ILE A 154 9.20 3.73 -6.73
CA ILE A 154 9.19 3.73 -8.20
C ILE A 154 8.01 2.90 -8.71
N ALA A 155 7.79 1.70 -8.18
CA ALA A 155 6.69 0.84 -8.59
C ALA A 155 5.31 1.43 -8.27
N THR A 156 5.16 2.05 -7.11
CA THR A 156 3.90 2.71 -6.70
C THR A 156 3.59 3.92 -7.61
N LEU A 157 4.61 4.63 -8.04
CA LEU A 157 4.47 5.77 -8.95
C LEU A 157 4.24 5.30 -10.40
N ALA A 158 5.16 4.51 -10.94
CA ALA A 158 5.17 4.15 -12.36
C ALA A 158 4.16 3.05 -12.71
N GLY A 159 3.89 2.12 -11.78
CA GLY A 159 3.05 0.96 -12.03
C GLY A 159 1.64 1.28 -12.52
N PRO A 160 0.88 2.15 -11.84
CA PRO A 160 -0.45 2.52 -12.30
C PRO A 160 -0.45 3.24 -13.66
N PHE A 161 0.53 4.12 -13.93
CA PHE A 161 0.68 4.77 -15.25
C PHE A 161 0.90 3.73 -16.35
N VAL A 162 1.86 2.82 -16.14
CA VAL A 162 2.13 1.72 -17.08
C VAL A 162 0.91 0.83 -17.21
N GLY A 163 0.21 0.53 -16.10
CA GLY A 163 -1.02 -0.24 -16.09
C GLY A 163 -2.12 0.38 -16.96
N GLY A 164 -2.36 1.68 -16.82
CA GLY A 164 -3.33 2.41 -17.65
C GLY A 164 -2.98 2.37 -19.14
N VAL A 165 -1.70 2.54 -19.49
CA VAL A 165 -1.22 2.43 -20.88
C VAL A 165 -1.38 1.01 -21.41
N VAL A 166 -0.97 0.00 -20.66
CA VAL A 166 -1.11 -1.41 -21.04
C VAL A 166 -2.57 -1.78 -21.29
N LEU A 167 -3.46 -1.40 -20.37
CA LEU A 167 -4.88 -1.69 -20.52
C LEU A 167 -5.48 -1.03 -21.76
N SER A 168 -5.11 0.22 -22.04
CA SER A 168 -5.66 0.96 -23.16
C SER A 168 -5.09 0.51 -24.52
N ALA A 169 -3.80 0.13 -24.57
CA ALA A 169 -3.14 -0.23 -25.83
C ALA A 169 -3.25 -1.72 -26.17
N TRP A 170 -3.18 -2.60 -25.15
CA TRP A 170 -3.05 -4.05 -25.36
C TRP A 170 -4.17 -4.87 -24.71
N GLY A 171 -4.99 -4.23 -23.87
CA GLY A 171 -6.10 -4.87 -23.19
C GLY A 171 -5.75 -5.53 -21.85
N ILE A 172 -6.79 -6.04 -21.18
CA ILE A 172 -6.70 -6.54 -19.80
C ILE A 172 -5.88 -7.83 -19.68
N SER A 173 -6.04 -8.77 -20.61
CA SER A 173 -5.32 -10.05 -20.58
C SER A 173 -3.82 -9.87 -20.62
N GLN A 174 -3.33 -8.90 -21.40
CA GLN A 174 -1.90 -8.59 -21.49
C GLN A 174 -1.33 -8.04 -20.19
N ALA A 175 -2.11 -7.30 -19.43
CA ALA A 175 -1.72 -6.82 -18.10
C ALA A 175 -1.40 -8.00 -17.16
N TYR A 176 -2.22 -9.06 -17.19
CA TYR A 176 -1.99 -10.26 -16.39
C TYR A 176 -0.80 -11.08 -16.89
N TYR A 177 -0.61 -11.20 -18.21
CA TYR A 177 0.56 -11.89 -18.77
C TYR A 177 1.86 -11.16 -18.46
N LEU A 178 1.88 -9.82 -18.49
CA LEU A 178 3.03 -9.02 -18.09
C LEU A 178 3.37 -9.20 -16.60
N ASP A 179 2.35 -9.26 -15.74
CA ASP A 179 2.55 -9.53 -14.31
C ASP A 179 3.14 -10.93 -14.11
N ALA A 180 2.60 -11.96 -14.77
CA ALA A 180 3.13 -13.31 -14.73
C ALA A 180 4.58 -13.38 -15.22
N ALA A 181 4.93 -12.70 -16.31
CA ALA A 181 6.29 -12.60 -16.82
C ALA A 181 7.23 -11.92 -15.82
N SER A 182 6.74 -10.92 -15.08
CA SER A 182 7.52 -10.25 -14.05
C SER A 182 7.89 -11.18 -12.90
N PHE A 183 6.97 -12.06 -12.48
CA PHE A 183 7.26 -13.09 -11.47
C PHE A 183 8.25 -14.15 -12.00
N ALA A 184 8.12 -14.55 -13.26
CA ALA A 184 9.08 -15.45 -13.89
C ALA A 184 10.50 -14.86 -13.89
N ALA A 185 10.65 -13.56 -14.12
CA ALA A 185 11.94 -12.87 -14.03
C ALA A 185 12.55 -12.97 -12.63
N VAL A 186 11.73 -12.85 -11.55
CA VAL A 186 12.20 -13.05 -10.17
C VAL A 186 12.66 -14.49 -9.94
N ILE A 187 11.89 -15.47 -10.42
CA ILE A 187 12.24 -16.91 -10.29
C ILE A 187 13.57 -17.20 -10.96
N ILE A 188 13.76 -16.70 -12.19
CA ILE A 188 15.02 -16.86 -12.93
C ILE A 188 16.17 -16.21 -12.17
N CYS A 189 15.97 -15.00 -11.67
CA CYS A 189 16.96 -14.30 -10.86
C CYS A 189 17.36 -15.11 -9.61
N LEU A 190 16.37 -15.59 -8.85
CA LEU A 190 16.61 -16.43 -7.68
C LEU A 190 17.33 -17.73 -8.04
N ALA A 191 17.01 -18.35 -9.18
CA ALA A 191 17.70 -19.56 -9.66
C ALA A 191 19.17 -19.30 -10.04
N CYS A 192 19.49 -18.11 -10.56
CA CYS A 192 20.84 -17.71 -10.96
C CYS A 192 21.71 -17.20 -9.81
N MET A 193 21.17 -16.98 -8.60
CA MET A 193 21.94 -16.56 -7.43
C MET A 193 22.89 -17.65 -6.97
N ARG A 194 24.13 -17.27 -6.64
CA ARG A 194 25.16 -18.17 -6.13
C ARG A 194 25.19 -18.24 -4.60
N ARG A 195 24.82 -17.18 -3.90
CA ARG A 195 24.82 -17.14 -2.43
C ARG A 195 23.71 -18.02 -1.85
N GLN A 196 24.09 -18.91 -0.94
CA GLN A 196 23.13 -19.66 -0.12
C GLN A 196 22.71 -18.80 1.07
N VAL A 197 21.40 -18.62 1.24
CA VAL A 197 20.82 -17.87 2.34
C VAL A 197 20.44 -18.83 3.44
N LYS A 198 21.26 -18.87 4.52
CA LYS A 198 20.95 -19.70 5.69
C LYS A 198 19.77 -19.10 6.48
N PRO A 199 18.88 -19.92 7.05
CA PRO A 199 17.85 -19.46 7.98
C PRO A 199 18.52 -18.76 9.17
N ILE A 200 18.08 -17.55 9.50
CA ILE A 200 18.45 -16.92 10.77
C ILE A 200 17.39 -17.35 11.77
N VAL A 201 17.81 -18.10 12.77
CA VAL A 201 16.94 -18.46 13.90
C VAL A 201 16.64 -17.18 14.68
N ALA A 202 15.50 -16.56 14.42
CA ALA A 202 15.04 -15.41 15.17
C ALA A 202 14.69 -15.81 16.61
N LYS A 203 15.00 -14.94 17.58
CA LYS A 203 14.56 -15.10 18.98
C LYS A 203 13.04 -15.22 19.04
N LYS A 204 12.58 -16.20 19.82
CA LYS A 204 11.16 -16.51 20.05
C LYS A 204 10.48 -15.40 20.88
N GLU A 205 10.08 -14.29 20.25
CA GLU A 205 8.99 -13.51 20.81
C GLU A 205 7.70 -13.93 20.09
N SER A 206 6.65 -14.23 20.86
CA SER A 206 5.35 -14.56 20.27
C SER A 206 4.81 -13.32 19.52
N PRO A 207 4.51 -13.40 18.22
CA PRO A 207 3.96 -12.26 17.48
C PRO A 207 2.66 -11.75 18.11
N LEU A 208 1.84 -12.63 18.67
CA LEU A 208 0.61 -12.29 19.39
C LEU A 208 0.88 -11.45 20.64
N GLU A 209 1.90 -11.82 21.44
CA GLU A 209 2.27 -11.05 22.64
C GLU A 209 2.82 -9.67 22.27
N SER A 210 3.59 -9.58 21.18
CA SER A 210 4.08 -8.28 20.67
C SER A 210 2.94 -7.38 20.22
N VAL A 211 1.96 -7.90 19.48
CA VAL A 211 0.79 -7.13 19.00
C VAL A 211 -0.12 -6.74 20.16
N SER A 212 -0.38 -7.66 21.11
CA SER A 212 -1.24 -7.37 22.27
C SER A 212 -0.60 -6.35 23.22
N ALA A 213 0.69 -6.44 23.48
CA ALA A 213 1.42 -5.45 24.28
C ALA A 213 1.43 -4.07 23.62
N GLY A 214 1.57 -4.03 22.27
CA GLY A 214 1.42 -2.80 21.49
C GLY A 214 0.04 -2.18 21.66
N PHE A 215 -1.02 -2.98 21.57
CA PHE A 215 -2.41 -2.52 21.75
C PHE A 215 -2.67 -1.94 23.14
N VAL A 216 -2.23 -2.63 24.19
CA VAL A 216 -2.38 -2.14 25.59
C VAL A 216 -1.71 -0.77 25.76
N PHE A 217 -0.47 -0.64 25.29
CA PHE A 217 0.26 0.62 25.35
C PHE A 217 -0.43 1.75 24.57
N ILE A 218 -0.93 1.46 23.38
CA ILE A 218 -1.67 2.46 22.56
C ILE A 218 -2.93 2.93 23.28
N ARG A 219 -3.68 2.01 23.88
CA ARG A 219 -4.91 2.34 24.63
C ARG A 219 -4.65 3.28 25.81
N GLU A 220 -3.51 3.16 26.46
CA GLU A 220 -3.11 4.00 27.59
C GLU A 220 -2.58 5.38 27.14
N SER A 221 -2.10 5.49 25.90
CA SER A 221 -1.57 6.74 25.35
C SER A 221 -2.65 7.54 24.62
N SER A 222 -3.20 8.57 25.25
CA SER A 222 -4.24 9.43 24.65
C SER A 222 -3.80 10.11 23.35
N VAL A 223 -2.50 10.40 23.19
CA VAL A 223 -1.93 11.01 21.98
C VAL A 223 -1.89 10.00 20.83
N ILE A 224 -1.33 8.81 21.07
CA ILE A 224 -1.21 7.78 20.04
C ILE A 224 -2.59 7.31 19.61
N LEU A 225 -3.50 7.10 20.56
CA LEU A 225 -4.88 6.71 20.27
C LEU A 225 -5.62 7.77 19.41
N ALA A 226 -5.43 9.07 19.71
CA ALA A 226 -6.01 10.14 18.91
C ALA A 226 -5.43 10.18 17.48
N LEU A 227 -4.11 10.02 17.31
CA LEU A 227 -3.44 10.00 16.02
C LEU A 227 -3.89 8.82 15.17
N MET A 228 -3.90 7.62 15.75
CA MET A 228 -4.34 6.40 15.05
C MET A 228 -5.85 6.43 14.77
N GLY A 229 -6.65 6.95 15.69
CA GLY A 229 -8.11 7.10 15.49
C GLY A 229 -8.45 8.05 14.34
N MET A 230 -7.74 9.19 14.24
CA MET A 230 -7.91 10.11 13.10
C MET A 230 -7.57 9.43 11.76
N ASP A 231 -6.44 8.73 11.69
CA ASP A 231 -6.01 8.06 10.48
C ASP A 231 -6.96 6.91 10.10
N ALA A 232 -7.36 6.10 11.08
CA ALA A 232 -8.33 5.02 10.85
C ALA A 232 -9.66 5.54 10.28
N CYS A 233 -10.18 6.64 10.81
CA CYS A 233 -11.39 7.26 10.28
C CYS A 233 -11.19 7.72 8.84
N VAL A 234 -10.06 8.36 8.53
CA VAL A 234 -9.76 8.84 7.19
C VAL A 234 -9.56 7.68 6.21
N GLN A 235 -8.82 6.64 6.59
CA GLN A 235 -8.59 5.46 5.74
C GLN A 235 -9.88 4.68 5.48
N PHE A 236 -10.73 4.54 6.50
CA PHE A 236 -11.97 3.79 6.40
C PHE A 236 -13.04 4.53 5.57
N PHE A 237 -13.28 5.81 5.86
CA PHE A 237 -14.31 6.60 5.19
C PHE A 237 -13.81 7.31 3.93
N GLY A 238 -12.50 7.47 3.77
CA GLY A 238 -11.87 8.16 2.64
C GLY A 238 -11.27 7.23 1.57
N ALA A 239 -11.73 5.99 1.45
CA ALA A 239 -11.18 4.97 0.56
C ALA A 239 -11.46 5.23 -0.94
N TYR A 240 -11.25 6.47 -1.41
CA TYR A 240 -11.57 6.94 -2.75
C TYR A 240 -10.88 6.15 -3.88
N ARG A 241 -9.67 5.62 -3.62
CA ARG A 241 -8.88 4.88 -4.61
C ARG A 241 -9.61 3.65 -5.15
N SER A 242 -10.44 3.00 -4.31
CA SER A 242 -11.24 1.86 -4.73
C SER A 242 -12.29 2.20 -5.77
N MET A 243 -12.75 3.45 -5.83
CA MET A 243 -13.78 3.93 -6.76
C MET A 243 -13.22 4.59 -8.02
N MET A 244 -11.90 4.63 -8.21
CA MET A 244 -11.25 5.23 -9.37
C MET A 244 -11.71 4.65 -10.73
N PRO A 245 -11.99 3.33 -10.88
CA PRO A 245 -12.54 2.81 -12.13
C PRO A 245 -13.88 3.44 -12.51
N VAL A 246 -14.76 3.69 -11.53
CA VAL A 246 -16.05 4.35 -11.75
C VAL A 246 -15.84 5.79 -12.20
N PHE A 247 -14.93 6.52 -11.56
CA PHE A 247 -14.57 7.88 -11.99
C PHE A 247 -14.03 7.90 -13.41
N ALA A 248 -13.08 7.02 -13.73
CA ALA A 248 -12.44 7.01 -15.04
C ALA A 248 -13.41 6.64 -16.17
N ARG A 249 -14.34 5.70 -15.93
CA ARG A 249 -15.26 5.20 -16.95
C ARG A 249 -16.54 6.05 -17.07
N ASP A 250 -17.24 6.25 -15.96
CA ASP A 250 -18.62 6.78 -16.01
C ASP A 250 -18.70 8.29 -15.71
N ILE A 251 -17.85 8.80 -14.81
CA ILE A 251 -17.93 10.21 -14.39
C ILE A 251 -17.12 11.11 -15.32
N LEU A 252 -15.92 10.66 -15.70
CA LEU A 252 -14.99 11.41 -16.54
C LEU A 252 -15.00 10.92 -18.00
N ALA A 253 -15.61 9.77 -18.29
CA ALA A 253 -15.71 9.15 -19.62
C ALA A 253 -14.37 9.06 -20.37
N SER A 254 -13.27 8.77 -19.63
CA SER A 254 -11.90 8.92 -20.12
C SER A 254 -11.10 7.60 -20.23
N GLY A 255 -11.71 6.46 -19.87
CA GLY A 255 -11.17 5.13 -20.11
C GLY A 255 -9.99 4.69 -19.20
N PRO A 256 -9.31 3.56 -19.56
CA PRO A 256 -8.28 2.94 -18.69
C PRO A 256 -7.03 3.80 -18.50
N SER A 257 -6.63 4.60 -19.48
CA SER A 257 -5.48 5.51 -19.35
C SER A 257 -5.72 6.58 -18.29
N ALA A 258 -6.94 7.12 -18.19
CA ALA A 258 -7.32 8.03 -17.13
C ALA A 258 -7.30 7.35 -15.76
N LEU A 259 -7.70 6.06 -15.66
CA LEU A 259 -7.57 5.29 -14.43
C LEU A 259 -6.10 5.20 -13.98
N GLY A 260 -5.19 4.91 -14.90
CA GLY A 260 -3.75 4.89 -14.62
C GLY A 260 -3.23 6.23 -14.08
N LEU A 261 -3.67 7.34 -14.69
CA LEU A 261 -3.35 8.70 -14.23
C LEU A 261 -3.91 8.98 -12.84
N LEU A 262 -5.19 8.70 -12.61
CA LEU A 262 -5.88 8.93 -11.33
C LEU A 262 -5.25 8.14 -10.17
N LEU A 263 -4.75 6.94 -10.43
CA LEU A 263 -4.06 6.10 -9.45
C LEU A 263 -2.59 6.47 -9.26
N GLY A 264 -1.90 6.96 -10.30
CA GLY A 264 -0.47 7.28 -10.28
C GLY A 264 -0.16 8.70 -9.81
N VAL A 265 -0.95 9.70 -10.20
CA VAL A 265 -0.70 11.11 -9.86
C VAL A 265 -0.64 11.39 -8.34
N PRO A 266 -1.42 10.72 -7.46
CA PRO A 266 -1.25 10.88 -6.01
C PRO A 266 0.18 10.58 -5.52
N ALA A 267 0.90 9.65 -6.15
CA ALA A 267 2.28 9.35 -5.77
C ALA A 267 3.25 10.50 -6.12
N LEU A 268 2.99 11.24 -7.21
CA LEU A 268 3.72 12.49 -7.49
C LEU A 268 3.45 13.55 -6.43
N GLY A 269 2.18 13.68 -6.02
CA GLY A 269 1.81 14.55 -4.90
C GLY A 269 2.54 14.17 -3.61
N ALA A 270 2.61 12.87 -3.30
CA ALA A 270 3.30 12.35 -2.12
C ALA A 270 4.81 12.67 -2.14
N LEU A 271 5.47 12.56 -3.30
CA LEU A 271 6.86 12.97 -3.45
C LEU A 271 7.05 14.48 -3.18
N ALA A 272 6.16 15.32 -3.71
CA ALA A 272 6.18 16.75 -3.45
C ALA A 272 5.93 17.05 -1.96
N GLY A 273 4.98 16.36 -1.31
CA GLY A 273 4.69 16.47 0.12
C GLY A 273 5.88 16.10 1.01
N SER A 274 6.58 15.03 0.67
CA SER A 274 7.83 14.63 1.34
C SER A 274 8.91 15.70 1.20
N GLY A 275 9.02 16.33 0.01
CA GLY A 275 9.91 17.47 -0.22
C GLY A 275 9.55 18.69 0.64
N VAL A 276 8.25 18.99 0.80
CA VAL A 276 7.76 20.09 1.66
C VAL A 276 8.14 19.86 3.11
N ILE A 277 7.97 18.65 3.65
CA ILE A 277 8.36 18.32 5.03
C ILE A 277 9.88 18.44 5.21
N LEU A 278 10.64 17.93 4.25
CA LEU A 278 12.12 18.02 4.30
C LEU A 278 12.59 19.50 4.32
N ALA A 279 11.98 20.35 3.50
CA ALA A 279 12.29 21.79 3.46
C ALA A 279 11.83 22.53 4.72
N ALA A 280 10.67 22.13 5.29
CA ALA A 280 10.14 22.72 6.52
C ALA A 280 10.95 22.33 7.77
N GLY A 281 11.73 21.25 7.73
CA GLY A 281 12.55 20.75 8.83
C GLY A 281 11.70 20.28 10.01
N ASN A 282 11.83 20.95 11.16
CA ASN A 282 11.11 20.59 12.38
C ASN A 282 9.97 21.60 12.65
N PRO A 283 8.77 21.38 12.11
CA PRO A 283 7.68 22.35 12.24
C PRO A 283 7.27 22.51 13.70
N ARG A 284 7.04 23.76 14.10
CA ARG A 284 6.44 24.09 15.39
C ARG A 284 4.95 23.77 15.38
N ARG A 285 4.36 23.34 16.51
CA ARG A 285 2.92 23.06 16.65
C ARG A 285 2.44 21.86 15.81
N LYS A 286 3.20 20.76 15.83
CA LYS A 286 2.91 19.52 15.06
C LYS A 286 1.48 19.02 15.23
N GLY A 287 0.90 19.11 16.43
CA GLY A 287 -0.47 18.68 16.71
C GLY A 287 -1.54 19.50 15.96
N ARG A 288 -1.34 20.83 15.81
CA ARG A 288 -2.26 21.64 15.00
C ARG A 288 -2.07 21.39 13.52
N LEU A 289 -0.83 21.20 13.10
CA LEU A 289 -0.51 20.96 11.69
C LEU A 289 -1.14 19.65 11.21
N ILE A 290 -1.07 18.56 11.98
CA ILE A 290 -1.68 17.29 11.57
C ILE A 290 -3.20 17.40 11.48
N ILE A 291 -3.87 18.13 12.40
CA ILE A 291 -5.30 18.38 12.33
C ILE A 291 -5.66 19.14 11.05
N SER A 292 -4.94 20.21 10.75
CA SER A 292 -5.18 21.02 9.54
C SER A 292 -4.96 20.22 8.25
N VAL A 293 -3.89 19.44 8.19
CA VAL A 293 -3.55 18.59 7.04
C VAL A 293 -4.62 17.51 6.84
N THR A 294 -5.07 16.86 7.91
CA THR A 294 -6.11 15.83 7.81
C THR A 294 -7.47 16.43 7.42
N LEU A 295 -7.82 17.63 7.91
CA LEU A 295 -9.02 18.34 7.45
C LEU A 295 -8.92 18.73 5.96
N LEU A 296 -7.76 19.20 5.53
CA LEU A 296 -7.53 19.54 4.11
C LEU A 296 -7.68 18.29 3.21
N TYR A 297 -7.23 17.13 3.68
CA TYR A 297 -7.42 15.86 2.99
C TYR A 297 -8.91 15.51 2.86
N THR A 298 -9.68 15.56 3.96
CA THR A 298 -11.12 15.23 3.92
C THR A 298 -11.94 16.21 3.07
N LEU A 299 -11.58 17.50 3.08
CA LEU A 299 -12.16 18.49 2.17
C LEU A 299 -11.77 18.22 0.71
N GLY A 300 -10.53 17.83 0.46
CA GLY A 300 -10.07 17.41 -0.86
C GLY A 300 -10.87 16.23 -1.43
N LEU A 301 -11.29 15.27 -0.57
CA LEU A 301 -12.17 14.16 -0.99
C LEU A 301 -13.53 14.67 -1.46
N ILE A 302 -14.10 15.66 -0.78
CA ILE A 302 -15.37 16.28 -1.18
C ILE A 302 -15.21 17.02 -2.53
N CYS A 303 -14.12 17.77 -2.69
CA CYS A 303 -13.82 18.44 -3.96
C CYS A 303 -13.63 17.42 -5.10
N PHE A 304 -12.95 16.30 -4.83
CA PHE A 304 -12.79 15.22 -5.81
C PHE A 304 -14.13 14.59 -6.22
N ALA A 305 -14.98 14.32 -5.24
CA ALA A 305 -16.33 13.77 -5.48
C ALA A 305 -17.17 14.63 -6.43
N LEU A 306 -17.02 15.95 -6.36
CA LEU A 306 -17.78 16.93 -7.16
C LEU A 306 -17.11 17.22 -8.51
N SER A 307 -15.88 16.77 -8.74
CA SER A 307 -15.15 17.04 -9.97
C SER A 307 -15.75 16.28 -11.16
N ARG A 308 -15.85 16.97 -12.30
CA ARG A 308 -16.35 16.42 -13.59
C ARG A 308 -15.35 16.60 -14.73
N SER A 309 -14.17 17.15 -14.43
CA SER A 309 -13.10 17.35 -15.40
C SER A 309 -11.90 16.51 -15.04
N LEU A 310 -11.30 15.79 -15.99
CA LEU A 310 -10.12 14.98 -15.76
C LEU A 310 -8.95 15.83 -15.21
N MET A 311 -8.70 17.02 -15.80
CA MET A 311 -7.62 17.91 -15.35
C MET A 311 -7.82 18.37 -13.91
N LEU A 312 -9.05 18.77 -13.55
CA LEU A 312 -9.37 19.16 -12.18
C LEU A 312 -9.24 17.97 -11.23
N SER A 313 -9.74 16.79 -11.62
CA SER A 313 -9.60 15.57 -10.83
C SER A 313 -8.13 15.22 -10.58
N LEU A 314 -7.27 15.32 -11.61
CA LEU A 314 -5.83 15.06 -11.48
C LEU A 314 -5.15 16.08 -10.55
N ALA A 315 -5.50 17.36 -10.64
CA ALA A 315 -4.98 18.38 -9.72
C ALA A 315 -5.39 18.10 -8.27
N ILE A 316 -6.65 17.71 -8.04
CA ILE A 316 -7.14 17.39 -6.69
C ILE A 316 -6.46 16.14 -6.15
N VAL A 317 -6.33 15.06 -6.92
CA VAL A 317 -5.68 13.83 -6.41
C VAL A 317 -4.17 14.02 -6.20
N PHE A 318 -3.52 14.92 -6.95
CA PHE A 318 -2.16 15.36 -6.66
C PHE A 318 -2.07 16.05 -5.29
N CYS A 319 -2.97 17.00 -5.03
CA CYS A 319 -3.05 17.68 -3.73
C CYS A 319 -3.38 16.69 -2.60
N LEU A 320 -4.29 15.74 -2.83
CA LEU A 320 -4.58 14.67 -1.86
C LEU A 320 -3.34 13.85 -1.52
N GLY A 321 -2.56 13.44 -2.52
CA GLY A 321 -1.31 12.72 -2.30
C GLY A 321 -0.26 13.54 -1.54
N LEU A 322 -0.15 14.85 -1.85
CA LEU A 322 0.75 15.77 -1.16
C LEU A 322 0.39 15.90 0.32
N VAL A 323 -0.89 16.15 0.60
CA VAL A 323 -1.42 16.35 1.95
C VAL A 323 -1.32 15.06 2.75
N ASP A 324 -1.63 13.90 2.14
CA ASP A 324 -1.52 12.59 2.74
C ASP A 324 -0.10 12.27 3.21
N ALA A 325 0.90 12.49 2.35
CA ALA A 325 2.31 12.25 2.70
C ALA A 325 2.81 13.15 3.83
N VAL A 326 2.38 14.41 3.86
CA VAL A 326 2.67 15.32 4.97
C VAL A 326 2.05 14.81 6.26
N GLY A 327 0.77 14.39 6.23
CA GLY A 327 0.05 13.84 7.37
C GLY A 327 0.67 12.55 7.90
N GLU A 328 0.99 11.60 7.01
CA GLU A 328 1.63 10.33 7.34
C GLU A 328 2.99 10.55 8.03
N THR A 329 3.84 11.41 7.45
CA THR A 329 5.17 11.71 8.01
C THR A 329 5.07 12.34 9.40
N LEU A 330 4.16 13.29 9.59
CA LEU A 330 3.94 13.92 10.89
C LEU A 330 3.41 12.93 11.92
N ARG A 331 2.44 12.11 11.55
CA ARG A 331 1.85 11.07 12.40
C ARG A 331 2.91 10.08 12.84
N ASP A 332 3.66 9.49 11.89
CA ASP A 332 4.71 8.51 12.19
C ASP A 332 5.77 9.11 13.11
N THR A 333 6.18 10.35 12.89
CA THR A 333 7.12 11.06 13.75
C THR A 333 6.56 11.24 15.16
N LEU A 334 5.30 11.67 15.30
CA LEU A 334 4.67 11.89 16.61
C LEU A 334 4.47 10.58 17.36
N VAL A 335 4.05 9.51 16.68
CA VAL A 335 3.91 8.18 17.28
C VAL A 335 5.27 7.68 17.80
N GLN A 336 6.34 7.82 17.00
CA GLN A 336 7.69 7.40 17.41
C GLN A 336 8.23 8.22 18.59
N LEU A 337 8.02 9.54 18.61
CA LEU A 337 8.45 10.42 19.70
C LEU A 337 7.65 10.17 20.98
N SER A 338 6.39 9.72 20.87
CA SER A 338 5.51 9.42 22.02
C SER A 338 5.69 7.98 22.51
N THR A 339 6.52 7.16 21.85
CA THR A 339 6.69 5.74 22.19
C THR A 339 8.09 5.49 22.75
N PRO A 340 8.23 4.90 23.96
CA PRO A 340 9.52 4.47 24.52
C PRO A 340 10.22 3.48 23.58
N ASP A 341 11.56 3.49 23.57
CA ASP A 341 12.37 2.66 22.66
C ASP A 341 12.03 1.17 22.74
N ALA A 342 11.79 0.64 23.94
CA ALA A 342 11.42 -0.76 24.16
C ALA A 342 10.06 -1.15 23.53
N MET A 343 9.16 -0.20 23.28
CA MET A 343 7.82 -0.44 22.75
C MET A 343 7.67 -0.08 21.27
N ARG A 344 8.63 0.63 20.66
CA ARG A 344 8.53 1.11 19.27
C ARG A 344 8.21 0.00 18.27
N GLY A 345 8.87 -1.14 18.37
CA GLY A 345 8.63 -2.27 17.47
C GLY A 345 7.21 -2.84 17.62
N ARG A 346 6.72 -2.97 18.86
CA ARG A 346 5.38 -3.49 19.17
C ARG A 346 4.27 -2.55 18.70
N VAL A 347 4.42 -1.25 18.96
CA VAL A 347 3.49 -0.22 18.47
C VAL A 347 3.46 -0.19 16.95
N LYS A 348 4.62 -0.25 16.27
CA LYS A 348 4.67 -0.25 14.80
C LYS A 348 4.08 -1.50 14.17
N SER A 349 4.25 -2.67 14.79
CA SER A 349 3.62 -3.92 14.34
C SER A 349 2.11 -3.85 14.42
N PHE A 350 1.56 -3.34 15.54
CA PHE A 350 0.12 -3.13 15.67
C PHE A 350 -0.40 -2.11 14.65
N ASP A 351 0.27 -0.96 14.52
CA ASP A 351 -0.07 0.10 13.58
C ASP A 351 -0.18 -0.44 12.15
N GLN A 352 0.78 -1.23 11.70
CA GLN A 352 0.79 -1.79 10.35
C GLN A 352 -0.39 -2.74 10.08
N VAL A 353 -0.72 -3.61 11.03
CA VAL A 353 -1.87 -4.52 10.92
C VAL A 353 -3.17 -3.73 10.91
N PHE A 354 -3.31 -2.78 11.83
CA PHE A 354 -4.50 -1.96 11.99
C PHE A 354 -4.77 -1.10 10.76
N MET A 355 -3.74 -0.44 10.22
CA MET A 355 -3.85 0.40 9.03
C MET A 355 -4.17 -0.43 7.78
N SER A 356 -3.53 -1.58 7.61
CA SER A 356 -3.82 -2.46 6.47
C SER A 356 -5.27 -2.97 6.49
N ALA A 357 -5.75 -3.40 7.66
CA ALA A 357 -7.14 -3.82 7.84
C ALA A 357 -8.11 -2.66 7.57
N GLY A 358 -7.84 -1.46 8.12
CA GLY A 358 -8.64 -0.26 7.91
C GLY A 358 -8.78 0.11 6.44
N THR A 359 -7.68 0.09 5.69
CA THR A 359 -7.67 0.39 4.25
C THR A 359 -8.56 -0.58 3.47
N TYR A 360 -8.37 -1.89 3.66
CA TYR A 360 -9.14 -2.88 2.89
C TYR A 360 -10.61 -2.94 3.29
N LEU A 361 -10.94 -2.81 4.58
CA LEU A 361 -12.32 -2.69 5.04
C LEU A 361 -12.96 -1.39 4.57
N GLY A 362 -12.18 -0.31 4.48
CA GLY A 362 -12.59 0.95 3.87
C GLY A 362 -13.01 0.79 2.41
N HIS A 363 -12.31 -0.02 1.63
CA HIS A 363 -12.71 -0.32 0.25
C HIS A 363 -14.09 -0.99 0.19
N ALA A 364 -14.35 -1.98 1.04
CA ALA A 364 -15.65 -2.66 1.10
C ALA A 364 -16.77 -1.72 1.57
N GLN A 365 -16.52 -0.93 2.61
CA GLN A 365 -17.45 0.08 3.12
C GLN A 365 -17.76 1.12 2.04
N MET A 366 -16.75 1.64 1.34
CA MET A 366 -16.92 2.61 0.27
C MET A 366 -17.75 2.03 -0.89
N GLY A 367 -17.52 0.75 -1.26
CA GLY A 367 -18.33 0.05 -2.26
C GLY A 367 -19.79 -0.07 -1.86
N ALA A 368 -20.06 -0.43 -0.59
CA ALA A 368 -21.42 -0.51 -0.05
C ALA A 368 -22.11 0.87 0.00
N ALA A 369 -21.41 1.90 0.46
CA ALA A 369 -21.92 3.26 0.47
C ALA A 369 -22.19 3.79 -0.94
N ALA A 370 -21.31 3.48 -1.90
CA ALA A 370 -21.46 3.87 -3.29
C ALA A 370 -22.64 3.17 -3.97
N ALA A 371 -22.97 1.95 -3.58
CA ALA A 371 -24.17 1.27 -4.08
C ALA A 371 -25.48 1.91 -3.62
N LEU A 372 -25.48 2.55 -2.45
CA LEU A 372 -26.66 3.21 -1.88
C LEU A 372 -26.80 4.67 -2.31
N PHE A 373 -25.70 5.41 -2.31
CA PHE A 373 -25.69 6.87 -2.50
C PHE A 373 -25.05 7.33 -3.81
N GLY A 374 -24.61 6.38 -4.65
CA GLY A 374 -23.71 6.66 -5.77
C GLY A 374 -22.31 6.99 -5.32
N VAL A 375 -21.32 6.87 -6.23
CA VAL A 375 -19.91 7.08 -5.89
C VAL A 375 -19.61 8.51 -5.42
N PRO A 376 -20.11 9.58 -6.06
CA PRO A 376 -19.91 10.93 -5.54
C PRO A 376 -20.55 11.16 -4.18
N GLY A 377 -21.77 10.64 -3.94
CA GLY A 377 -22.47 10.76 -2.66
C GLY A 377 -21.71 10.04 -1.53
N ALA A 378 -21.22 8.83 -1.77
CA ALA A 378 -20.42 8.07 -0.82
C ALA A 378 -19.13 8.80 -0.43
N LEU A 379 -18.44 9.43 -1.39
CA LEU A 379 -17.21 10.18 -1.11
C LEU A 379 -17.48 11.48 -0.36
N VAL A 380 -18.55 12.21 -0.70
CA VAL A 380 -18.99 13.40 0.06
C VAL A 380 -19.31 13.01 1.49
N MET A 381 -20.10 11.96 1.67
CA MET A 381 -20.44 11.43 3.01
C MET A 381 -19.17 11.03 3.78
N GLY A 382 -18.25 10.31 3.16
CA GLY A 382 -16.97 9.90 3.76
C GLY A 382 -16.10 11.11 4.15
N GLY A 383 -16.02 12.12 3.30
CA GLY A 383 -15.32 13.38 3.58
C GLY A 383 -15.96 14.17 4.74
N CYS A 384 -17.29 14.23 4.78
CA CYS A 384 -18.01 14.88 5.87
C CYS A 384 -17.83 14.13 7.22
N ILE A 385 -18.01 12.81 7.23
CA ILE A 385 -17.78 11.99 8.43
C ILE A 385 -16.35 12.11 8.90
N GLY A 386 -15.38 12.02 7.99
CA GLY A 386 -13.96 12.21 8.29
C GLY A 386 -13.68 13.58 8.87
N SER A 387 -14.22 14.66 8.30
CA SER A 387 -14.08 16.02 8.83
C SER A 387 -14.65 16.17 10.24
N VAL A 388 -15.84 15.64 10.47
CA VAL A 388 -16.50 15.68 11.80
C VAL A 388 -15.69 14.87 12.81
N ALA A 389 -15.20 13.67 12.44
CA ALA A 389 -14.38 12.84 13.31
C ALA A 389 -13.05 13.54 13.68
N VAL A 390 -12.38 14.17 12.72
CA VAL A 390 -11.14 14.93 12.95
C VAL A 390 -11.39 16.10 13.90
N LEU A 391 -12.47 16.87 13.69
CA LEU A 391 -12.84 17.99 14.55
C LEU A 391 -13.22 17.52 15.96
N ALA A 392 -13.95 16.41 16.08
CA ALA A 392 -14.30 15.82 17.37
C ALA A 392 -13.04 15.38 18.13
N ILE A 393 -12.14 14.62 17.49
CA ILE A 393 -10.88 14.19 18.10
C ILE A 393 -10.04 15.42 18.48
N ALA A 394 -9.96 16.43 17.62
CA ALA A 394 -9.25 17.67 17.91
C ALA A 394 -9.84 18.43 19.09
N LYS A 395 -11.17 18.41 19.28
CA LYS A 395 -11.85 19.06 20.42
C LYS A 395 -11.58 18.32 21.73
N PHE A 396 -11.70 16.99 21.72
CA PHE A 396 -11.59 16.17 22.95
C PHE A 396 -10.14 15.89 23.34
N SER A 397 -9.19 15.78 22.41
CA SER A 397 -7.78 15.52 22.70
C SER A 397 -7.02 16.83 22.98
N ARG A 398 -7.04 17.28 24.27
CA ARG A 398 -6.22 18.42 24.72
C ARG A 398 -4.71 18.14 24.56
N SER A 399 -4.30 16.89 24.79
CA SER A 399 -2.92 16.43 24.67
C SER A 399 -2.38 16.57 23.24
N LEU A 400 -3.18 16.26 22.22
CA LEU A 400 -2.79 16.42 20.82
C LEU A 400 -2.58 17.91 20.45
N ARG A 401 -3.46 18.80 20.90
CA ARG A 401 -3.34 20.24 20.67
C ARG A 401 -2.16 20.89 21.39
N ALA A 402 -1.77 20.33 22.52
CA ALA A 402 -0.66 20.80 23.34
C ALA A 402 0.73 20.36 22.81
N LEU A 403 0.79 19.46 21.80
CA LEU A 403 2.04 19.08 21.14
C LEU A 403 2.60 20.27 20.34
N SER A 404 3.18 21.22 21.05
CA SER A 404 3.72 22.47 20.49
C SER A 404 5.25 22.55 20.57
N LYS A 405 5.90 21.50 21.10
CA LYS A 405 7.36 21.43 21.23
C LYS A 405 7.93 20.33 20.37
#